data_944c8c79efc77eea4aba16177b1ca385
#
_entry.id   944c8c79efc77eea4aba16177b1ca385
#
_cell.length_a   1.000
_cell.length_b   1.000
_cell.length_c   1.000
_cell.angle_alpha   90.00
_cell.angle_beta   90.00
_cell.angle_gamma   90.00
#
_symmetry.space_group_name_H-M   'P 1'
#
loop_
_entity.id
_entity.type
_entity.pdbx_description
1 polymer ?
#
loop_
_entity_poly.entity_id
_entity_poly.type
_entity_poly.pdbx_seq_one_letter_code
_entity_poly.pdbx_strand_id
1 'polypeptide(L)'
;MPTRYICDTEHYNEVIARCASVKSSLWIGTADIKDLHVKVGSDSLPFLAVLAKLIRKGVGVRLLHAKEPGPVFREEFDRYPSLFTVLERALCPRVHFKIFVFDGKEAYIGSANLTGAGMGMKSGRRRNFEAGILTDDPALVAAAMDHFDSVWAGFRCRDCGRKEYCGDPIVK
;
A
#
# COMPACT_ATOMS: atom_id res chain seq x y z
N MET A 1 0.65 12.76 16.87
CA MET A 1 -0.43 11.84 17.32
C MET A 1 0.24 10.65 18.00
N PRO A 2 -0.14 10.27 19.22
CA PRO A 2 0.53 9.14 19.88
C PRO A 2 0.33 7.86 19.05
N THR A 3 1.32 6.96 19.11
CA THR A 3 1.20 5.62 18.52
C THR A 3 -0.07 4.93 19.01
N ARG A 4 -0.91 4.48 18.09
CA ARG A 4 -2.20 3.82 18.38
C ARG A 4 -2.23 2.41 17.82
N TYR A 5 -2.76 1.49 18.59
CA TYR A 5 -3.19 0.20 18.09
C TYR A 5 -4.50 0.37 17.34
N ILE A 6 -4.59 -0.23 16.16
CA ILE A 6 -5.81 -0.25 15.34
C ILE A 6 -6.16 -1.68 14.96
N CYS A 7 -7.44 -1.97 14.84
CA CYS A 7 -7.93 -3.29 14.46
C CYS A 7 -9.17 -3.22 13.56
N ASP A 8 -9.41 -4.29 12.85
CA ASP A 8 -10.61 -4.55 12.04
C ASP A 8 -11.03 -3.37 11.14
N THR A 9 -12.18 -2.74 11.40
CA THR A 9 -12.73 -1.64 10.59
C THR A 9 -11.95 -0.34 10.70
N GLU A 10 -11.12 -0.18 11.74
CA GLU A 10 -10.26 0.99 11.88
C GLU A 10 -9.22 1.07 10.75
N HIS A 11 -8.82 -0.06 10.17
CA HIS A 11 -7.94 -0.05 8.99
C HIS A 11 -8.53 0.73 7.82
N TYR A 12 -9.83 0.62 7.59
CA TYR A 12 -10.47 1.44 6.56
C TYR A 12 -10.48 2.93 6.93
N ASN A 13 -10.94 3.25 8.13
CA ASN A 13 -11.13 4.63 8.56
C ASN A 13 -9.81 5.39 8.74
N GLU A 14 -8.77 4.70 9.23
CA GLU A 14 -7.51 5.32 9.63
C GLU A 14 -6.38 5.14 8.59
N VAL A 15 -6.42 4.11 7.76
CA VAL A 15 -5.38 3.84 6.76
C VAL A 15 -5.88 4.22 5.36
N ILE A 16 -6.97 3.60 4.91
CA ILE A 16 -7.45 3.81 3.53
C ILE A 16 -8.01 5.23 3.34
N ALA A 17 -8.83 5.71 4.25
CA ALA A 17 -9.37 7.08 4.16
C ALA A 17 -8.24 8.13 4.21
N ARG A 18 -7.18 7.87 5.00
CA ARG A 18 -6.00 8.74 5.10
C ARG A 18 -5.23 8.85 3.79
N CYS A 19 -5.15 7.79 2.99
CA CYS A 19 -4.49 7.85 1.68
C CYS A 19 -5.01 9.01 0.82
N ALA A 20 -6.31 9.29 0.85
CA ALA A 20 -6.90 10.37 0.04
C ALA A 20 -6.48 11.79 0.47
N SER A 21 -5.89 11.95 1.66
CA SER A 21 -5.55 13.25 2.27
C SER A 21 -4.06 13.60 2.20
N VAL A 22 -3.20 12.70 1.72
CA VAL A 22 -1.75 12.95 1.60
C VAL A 22 -1.45 14.11 0.66
N LYS A 23 -0.35 14.80 0.90
CA LYS A 23 0.02 16.04 0.20
C LYS A 23 1.27 15.91 -0.67
N SER A 24 2.23 15.09 -0.26
CA SER A 24 3.54 14.98 -0.92
C SER A 24 3.89 13.57 -1.35
N SER A 25 3.66 12.57 -0.51
CA SER A 25 4.05 11.19 -0.84
C SER A 25 3.20 10.15 -0.15
N LEU A 26 2.97 9.03 -0.86
CA LEU A 26 2.29 7.85 -0.33
C LEU A 26 3.09 6.60 -0.71
N TRP A 27 3.61 5.89 0.29
CA TRP A 27 4.25 4.60 0.07
C TRP A 27 3.36 3.49 0.56
N ILE A 28 3.19 2.45 -0.24
CA ILE A 28 2.33 1.31 0.05
C ILE A 28 3.11 0.03 -0.16
N GLY A 29 3.32 -0.72 0.91
CA GLY A 29 3.84 -2.09 0.88
C GLY A 29 2.76 -3.08 1.28
N THR A 30 2.52 -4.13 0.48
CA THR A 30 1.50 -5.13 0.75
C THR A 30 1.83 -6.47 0.09
N ALA A 31 1.48 -7.58 0.72
CA ALA A 31 1.68 -8.89 0.10
C ALA A 31 0.62 -9.22 -0.96
N ASP A 32 -0.60 -8.79 -0.75
CA ASP A 32 -1.72 -9.01 -1.68
C ASP A 32 -2.45 -7.70 -1.94
N ILE A 33 -2.87 -7.51 -3.18
CA ILE A 33 -3.60 -6.33 -3.62
C ILE A 33 -4.84 -6.76 -4.41
N LYS A 34 -5.99 -6.21 -4.06
CA LYS A 34 -7.25 -6.41 -4.78
C LYS A 34 -7.97 -5.09 -4.92
N ASP A 35 -8.89 -5.05 -5.85
CA ASP A 35 -9.78 -3.91 -5.96
C ASP A 35 -10.53 -3.66 -4.65
N LEU A 36 -10.54 -2.42 -4.24
CA LEU A 36 -11.31 -1.92 -3.10
C LEU A 36 -11.81 -0.50 -3.39
N HIS A 37 -12.91 -0.12 -2.74
CA HIS A 37 -13.52 1.17 -2.94
C HIS A 37 -13.32 2.08 -1.73
N VAL A 38 -13.15 3.37 -1.98
CA VAL A 38 -12.94 4.40 -0.95
C VAL A 38 -14.06 5.41 -1.02
N LYS A 39 -14.65 5.73 0.12
CA LYS A 39 -15.60 6.84 0.25
C LYS A 39 -14.83 8.16 0.18
N VAL A 40 -15.20 9.00 -0.77
CA VAL A 40 -14.67 10.35 -0.92
C VAL A 40 -15.85 11.32 -0.99
N GLY A 41 -16.18 11.93 0.14
CA GLY A 41 -17.43 12.68 0.30
C GLY A 41 -18.65 11.75 0.23
N SER A 42 -19.61 12.05 -0.67
CA SER A 42 -20.79 11.23 -0.95
C SER A 42 -20.52 10.05 -1.89
N ASP A 43 -19.38 10.05 -2.57
CA ASP A 43 -19.06 9.10 -3.63
C ASP A 43 -18.26 7.90 -3.11
N SER A 44 -18.34 6.79 -3.84
CA SER A 44 -17.50 5.61 -3.64
C SER A 44 -16.67 5.37 -4.89
N LEU A 45 -15.36 5.51 -4.77
CA LEU A 45 -14.41 5.42 -5.89
C LEU A 45 -13.50 4.20 -5.72
N PRO A 46 -13.08 3.56 -6.82
CA PRO A 46 -11.98 2.60 -6.77
C PRO A 46 -10.73 3.22 -6.14
N PHE A 47 -9.99 2.47 -5.35
CA PHE A 47 -8.75 2.96 -4.74
C PHE A 47 -7.74 3.42 -5.79
N LEU A 48 -7.69 2.76 -6.95
CA LEU A 48 -6.86 3.16 -8.08
C LEU A 48 -7.24 4.55 -8.63
N ALA A 49 -8.52 4.91 -8.61
CA ALA A 49 -8.95 6.28 -8.94
C ALA A 49 -8.40 7.31 -7.96
N VAL A 50 -8.34 6.95 -6.67
CA VAL A 50 -7.74 7.81 -5.63
C VAL A 50 -6.25 7.98 -5.89
N LEU A 51 -5.51 6.90 -6.18
CA LEU A 51 -4.08 6.99 -6.52
C LEU A 51 -3.85 7.85 -7.77
N ALA A 52 -4.63 7.63 -8.83
CA ALA A 52 -4.55 8.45 -10.05
C ALA A 52 -4.83 9.93 -9.78
N LYS A 53 -5.78 10.25 -8.89
CA LYS A 53 -6.06 11.64 -8.47
C LYS A 53 -4.89 12.25 -7.69
N LEU A 54 -4.25 11.49 -6.80
CA LEU A 54 -3.08 11.95 -6.05
C LEU A 54 -1.92 12.24 -7.00
N ILE A 55 -1.62 11.34 -7.92
CA ILE A 55 -0.57 11.50 -8.94
C ILE A 55 -0.80 12.76 -9.77
N ARG A 56 -2.02 13.01 -10.24
CA ARG A 56 -2.35 14.24 -10.98
C ARG A 56 -2.17 15.53 -10.16
N LYS A 57 -2.18 15.42 -8.84
CA LYS A 57 -1.88 16.54 -7.92
C LYS A 57 -0.39 16.68 -7.59
N GLY A 58 0.47 15.87 -8.20
CA GLY A 58 1.92 15.89 -7.94
C GLY A 58 2.37 15.10 -6.72
N VAL A 59 1.50 14.26 -6.13
CA VAL A 59 1.88 13.37 -5.03
C VAL A 59 2.71 12.21 -5.59
N GLY A 60 3.89 11.97 -5.03
CA GLY A 60 4.71 10.79 -5.35
C GLY A 60 4.08 9.54 -4.74
N VAL A 61 3.79 8.53 -5.57
CA VAL A 61 3.18 7.28 -5.08
C VAL A 61 4.08 6.11 -5.41
N ARG A 62 4.48 5.33 -4.38
CA ARG A 62 5.22 4.07 -4.48
C ARG A 62 4.35 2.91 -4.06
N LEU A 63 4.27 1.89 -4.90
CA LEU A 63 3.54 0.66 -4.64
C LEU A 63 4.46 -0.56 -4.76
N LEU A 64 4.71 -1.22 -3.64
CA LEU A 64 5.52 -2.44 -3.56
C LEU A 64 4.63 -3.62 -3.13
N HIS A 65 4.55 -4.64 -3.97
CA HIS A 65 3.68 -5.78 -3.69
C HIS A 65 4.27 -7.12 -4.12
N ALA A 66 3.72 -8.23 -3.58
CA ALA A 66 4.32 -9.55 -3.76
C ALA A 66 3.83 -10.31 -4.99
N LYS A 67 2.60 -10.06 -5.42
CA LYS A 67 1.94 -10.85 -6.47
C LYS A 67 1.39 -9.95 -7.56
N GLU A 68 1.39 -10.45 -8.79
CA GLU A 68 0.59 -9.84 -9.84
C GLU A 68 -0.89 -9.86 -9.45
N PRO A 69 -1.59 -8.72 -9.55
CA PRO A 69 -3.00 -8.66 -9.23
C PRO A 69 -3.84 -9.38 -10.28
N GLY A 70 -5.03 -9.81 -9.83
CA GLY A 70 -5.98 -10.51 -10.70
C GLY A 70 -6.60 -9.61 -11.79
N PRO A 71 -7.36 -10.22 -12.72
CA PRO A 71 -7.92 -9.51 -13.90
C PRO A 71 -8.73 -8.26 -13.54
N VAL A 72 -9.58 -8.34 -12.54
CA VAL A 72 -10.43 -7.20 -12.12
C VAL A 72 -9.60 -5.97 -11.73
N PHE A 73 -8.51 -6.18 -11.00
CA PHE A 73 -7.60 -5.09 -10.66
C PHE A 73 -6.91 -4.54 -11.91
N ARG A 74 -6.51 -5.40 -12.84
CA ARG A 74 -5.85 -4.97 -14.10
C ARG A 74 -6.78 -4.15 -14.96
N GLU A 75 -8.02 -4.60 -15.15
CA GLU A 75 -9.04 -3.86 -15.89
C GLU A 75 -9.28 -2.48 -15.30
N GLU A 76 -9.34 -2.36 -13.97
CA GLU A 76 -9.48 -1.07 -13.30
C GLU A 76 -8.22 -0.22 -13.43
N PHE A 77 -7.02 -0.82 -13.31
CA PHE A 77 -5.73 -0.14 -13.48
C PHE A 77 -5.60 0.48 -14.87
N ASP A 78 -6.02 -0.24 -15.90
CA ASP A 78 -5.93 0.18 -17.31
C ASP A 78 -6.81 1.41 -17.63
N ARG A 79 -7.79 1.72 -16.78
CA ARG A 79 -8.62 2.92 -16.92
C ARG A 79 -7.91 4.23 -16.56
N TYR A 80 -6.75 4.15 -15.91
CA TYR A 80 -6.04 5.34 -15.42
C TYR A 80 -4.63 5.44 -16.03
N PRO A 81 -4.46 6.12 -17.19
CA PRO A 81 -3.16 6.23 -17.86
C PRO A 81 -2.02 6.76 -16.97
N SER A 82 -2.32 7.63 -16.00
CA SER A 82 -1.33 8.15 -15.05
C SER A 82 -0.70 7.07 -14.17
N LEU A 83 -1.38 5.94 -13.97
CA LEU A 83 -0.83 4.81 -13.21
C LEU A 83 0.27 4.07 -13.99
N PHE A 84 0.22 4.08 -15.33
CA PHE A 84 1.29 3.50 -16.16
C PHE A 84 2.52 4.39 -16.24
N THR A 85 2.32 5.70 -16.29
CA THR A 85 3.39 6.64 -16.64
C THR A 85 4.08 7.24 -15.44
N VAL A 86 3.42 7.30 -14.28
CA VAL A 86 3.92 8.05 -13.12
C VAL A 86 3.95 7.24 -11.84
N LEU A 87 3.07 6.23 -11.67
CA LEU A 87 3.12 5.38 -10.48
C LEU A 87 4.44 4.62 -10.42
N GLU A 88 5.21 4.85 -9.37
CA GLU A 88 6.37 4.00 -9.08
C GLU A 88 5.88 2.66 -8.52
N ARG A 89 6.02 1.59 -9.28
CA ARG A 89 5.57 0.24 -8.90
C ARG A 89 6.71 -0.75 -8.99
N ALA A 90 6.86 -1.58 -7.96
CA ALA A 90 7.78 -2.70 -7.95
C ALA A 90 7.13 -3.98 -7.41
N LEU A 91 7.54 -5.11 -7.92
CA LEU A 91 7.05 -6.43 -7.54
C LEU A 91 8.19 -7.24 -6.91
N CYS A 92 7.98 -7.69 -5.67
CA CYS A 92 8.92 -8.56 -4.98
C CYS A 92 8.17 -9.70 -4.27
N PRO A 93 8.31 -10.97 -4.72
CA PRO A 93 7.57 -12.11 -4.18
C PRO A 93 7.89 -12.44 -2.71
N ARG A 94 8.86 -11.76 -2.11
CA ARG A 94 9.21 -11.89 -0.70
C ARG A 94 8.56 -10.84 0.19
N VAL A 95 7.88 -9.84 -0.39
CA VAL A 95 7.17 -8.84 0.40
C VAL A 95 6.02 -9.50 1.16
N HIS A 96 6.07 -9.39 2.47
CA HIS A 96 4.98 -9.86 3.35
C HIS A 96 4.61 -8.84 4.42
N PHE A 97 5.35 -7.75 4.55
CA PHE A 97 4.95 -6.63 5.39
C PHE A 97 3.75 -5.87 4.79
N LYS A 98 3.01 -5.19 5.64
CA LYS A 98 1.95 -4.25 5.27
C LYS A 98 2.31 -2.92 5.93
N ILE A 99 2.87 -2.05 5.11
CA ILE A 99 3.37 -0.74 5.53
C ILE A 99 2.73 0.32 4.64
N PHE A 100 2.17 1.36 5.24
CA PHE A 100 1.80 2.58 4.55
C PHE A 100 2.56 3.73 5.18
N VAL A 101 3.15 4.60 4.37
CA VAL A 101 3.80 5.82 4.84
C VAL A 101 3.11 7.02 4.19
N PHE A 102 2.67 7.95 5.03
CA PHE A 102 1.91 9.14 4.64
C PHE A 102 2.80 10.37 4.82
N ASP A 103 3.15 11.02 3.70
CA ASP A 103 3.96 12.24 3.64
C ASP A 103 5.32 12.14 4.37
N GLY A 104 5.84 10.93 4.61
CA GLY A 104 7.04 10.70 5.40
C GLY A 104 6.92 11.08 6.89
N LYS A 105 5.71 11.27 7.39
CA LYS A 105 5.44 11.78 8.74
C LYS A 105 4.66 10.82 9.63
N GLU A 106 3.89 9.95 9.03
CA GLU A 106 3.09 8.95 9.71
C GLU A 106 3.24 7.61 9.02
N ALA A 107 3.15 6.51 9.77
CA ALA A 107 3.18 5.17 9.22
C ALA A 107 2.12 4.27 9.84
N TYR A 108 1.53 3.43 8.98
CA TYR A 108 0.83 2.23 9.41
C TYR A 108 1.76 1.04 9.24
N ILE A 109 1.82 0.18 10.24
CA ILE A 109 2.57 -1.08 10.23
C ILE A 109 1.65 -2.17 10.81
N GLY A 110 1.35 -3.21 10.04
CA GLY A 110 0.41 -4.21 10.52
C GLY A 110 0.27 -5.44 9.63
N SER A 111 -0.86 -6.12 9.81
CA SER A 111 -1.18 -7.38 9.13
C SER A 111 -2.09 -7.22 7.90
N ALA A 112 -2.83 -6.10 7.79
CA ALA A 112 -3.87 -5.92 6.78
C ALA A 112 -3.32 -5.71 5.37
N ASN A 113 -3.57 -6.67 4.48
CA ASN A 113 -3.30 -6.51 3.05
C ASN A 113 -4.23 -5.46 2.42
N LEU A 114 -3.80 -4.86 1.30
CA LEU A 114 -4.59 -3.93 0.50
C LEU A 114 -5.71 -4.68 -0.25
N THR A 115 -6.67 -5.16 0.52
CA THR A 115 -7.85 -5.90 0.05
C THR A 115 -9.09 -5.48 0.85
N GLY A 116 -10.26 -5.62 0.28
CA GLY A 116 -11.49 -5.27 0.99
C GLY A 116 -11.73 -6.06 2.28
N ALA A 117 -11.25 -7.30 2.38
CA ALA A 117 -11.32 -8.11 3.59
C ALA A 117 -10.29 -7.66 4.64
N GLY A 118 -9.05 -7.40 4.21
CA GLY A 118 -7.96 -6.94 5.10
C GLY A 118 -8.23 -5.54 5.65
N MET A 119 -8.70 -4.63 4.81
CA MET A 119 -8.97 -3.24 5.21
C MET A 119 -10.34 -3.04 5.89
N GLY A 120 -10.97 -4.11 6.39
CA GLY A 120 -12.18 -4.00 7.20
C GLY A 120 -13.46 -3.59 6.45
N MET A 121 -13.45 -3.60 5.12
CA MET A 121 -14.58 -3.13 4.29
C MET A 121 -15.70 -4.18 4.11
N LYS A 122 -15.38 -5.43 4.35
CA LYS A 122 -16.37 -6.51 4.27
C LYS A 122 -17.22 -6.57 5.54
N SER A 123 -18.39 -7.20 5.44
CA SER A 123 -19.24 -7.44 6.62
C SER A 123 -18.48 -8.20 7.71
N GLY A 124 -18.92 -8.09 8.96
CA GLY A 124 -18.31 -8.75 10.11
C GLY A 124 -18.09 -10.26 9.96
N ARG A 125 -18.89 -10.91 9.10
CA ARG A 125 -18.77 -12.35 8.80
C ARG A 125 -17.75 -12.67 7.69
N ARG A 126 -17.22 -11.66 6.97
CA ARG A 126 -16.38 -11.84 5.78
C ARG A 126 -15.05 -11.07 5.82
N ARG A 127 -14.89 -10.16 6.78
CA ARG A 127 -13.62 -9.46 6.98
C ARG A 127 -12.64 -10.33 7.77
N ASN A 128 -11.36 -10.08 7.56
CA ASN A 128 -10.33 -10.67 8.39
C ASN A 128 -10.31 -10.00 9.76
N PHE A 129 -9.77 -10.70 10.75
CA PHE A 129 -9.30 -10.09 11.99
C PHE A 129 -7.87 -9.60 11.74
N GLU A 130 -7.69 -8.30 11.72
CA GLU A 130 -6.43 -7.66 11.41
C GLU A 130 -6.02 -6.73 12.54
N ALA A 131 -4.72 -6.56 12.71
CA ALA A 131 -4.14 -5.71 13.73
C ALA A 131 -2.97 -4.90 13.19
N GLY A 132 -2.71 -3.73 13.75
CA GLY A 132 -1.59 -2.90 13.39
C GLY A 132 -1.42 -1.72 14.33
N ILE A 133 -0.42 -0.93 14.04
CA ILE A 133 -0.18 0.36 14.68
C ILE A 133 -0.22 1.48 13.64
N LEU A 134 -0.76 2.60 14.03
CA LEU A 134 -0.63 3.87 13.33
C LEU A 134 0.17 4.82 14.21
N THR A 135 1.24 5.39 13.69
CA THR A 135 2.21 6.16 14.46
C THR A 135 2.73 7.37 13.70
N ASP A 136 3.05 8.44 14.43
CA ASP A 136 3.87 9.57 13.99
C ASP A 136 5.19 9.66 14.79
N ASP A 137 5.55 8.60 15.51
CA ASP A 137 6.87 8.51 16.14
C ASP A 137 7.96 8.51 15.05
N PRO A 138 8.86 9.52 15.02
CA PRO A 138 9.82 9.66 13.95
C PRO A 138 10.76 8.47 13.81
N ALA A 139 11.09 7.78 14.91
CA ALA A 139 11.97 6.62 14.87
C ALA A 139 11.27 5.41 14.23
N LEU A 140 9.99 5.19 14.55
CA LEU A 140 9.21 4.11 13.94
C LEU A 140 8.91 4.41 12.45
N VAL A 141 8.59 5.65 12.11
CA VAL A 141 8.37 6.06 10.73
C VAL A 141 9.64 5.86 9.91
N ALA A 142 10.80 6.33 10.40
CA ALA A 142 12.09 6.13 9.74
C ALA A 142 12.41 4.65 9.56
N ALA A 143 12.25 3.84 10.59
CA ALA A 143 12.51 2.39 10.51
C ALA A 143 11.59 1.69 9.48
N ALA A 144 10.33 2.08 9.39
CA ALA A 144 9.40 1.55 8.39
C ALA A 144 9.81 1.95 6.96
N MET A 145 10.25 3.20 6.77
CA MET A 145 10.75 3.71 5.49
C MET A 145 12.05 3.01 5.09
N ASP A 146 13.00 2.87 5.99
CA ASP A 146 14.28 2.18 5.74
C ASP A 146 14.05 0.71 5.35
N HIS A 147 13.12 0.04 6.03
CA HIS A 147 12.77 -1.34 5.68
C HIS A 147 12.13 -1.41 4.28
N PHE A 148 11.19 -0.54 3.97
CA PHE A 148 10.57 -0.45 2.65
C PHE A 148 11.63 -0.19 1.57
N ASP A 149 12.47 0.85 1.75
CA ASP A 149 13.52 1.23 0.81
C ASP A 149 14.57 0.13 0.62
N SER A 150 14.91 -0.63 1.65
CA SER A 150 15.85 -1.75 1.54
C SER A 150 15.39 -2.81 0.54
N VAL A 151 14.07 -3.04 0.45
CA VAL A 151 13.47 -3.95 -0.52
C VAL A 151 13.31 -3.27 -1.87
N TRP A 152 12.83 -2.02 -1.88
CA TRP A 152 12.63 -1.20 -3.07
C TRP A 152 13.92 -1.04 -3.88
N ALA A 153 15.01 -0.70 -3.21
CA ALA A 153 16.33 -0.53 -3.83
C ALA A 153 17.04 -1.85 -4.19
N GLY A 154 16.43 -2.99 -3.87
CA GLY A 154 16.98 -4.30 -4.23
C GLY A 154 18.22 -4.72 -3.44
N PHE A 155 18.46 -4.18 -2.23
CA PHE A 155 19.66 -4.53 -1.43
C PHE A 155 19.82 -6.02 -1.16
N ARG A 156 18.72 -6.78 -1.19
CA ARG A 156 18.71 -8.23 -0.96
C ARG A 156 18.52 -9.05 -2.24
N CYS A 157 18.56 -8.41 -3.42
CA CYS A 157 18.33 -9.12 -4.68
C CYS A 157 19.52 -9.99 -5.08
N ARG A 158 20.74 -9.56 -4.79
CA ARG A 158 21.97 -10.31 -5.13
C ARG A 158 21.93 -11.75 -4.65
N ASP A 159 21.57 -11.98 -3.39
CA ASP A 159 21.57 -13.29 -2.74
C ASP A 159 20.14 -13.86 -2.55
N CYS A 160 19.20 -13.41 -3.40
CA CYS A 160 17.81 -13.82 -3.29
C CYS A 160 17.59 -15.23 -3.87
N GLY A 161 17.08 -16.13 -3.01
CA GLY A 161 16.70 -17.49 -3.41
C GLY A 161 15.35 -17.61 -4.12
N ARG A 162 14.68 -16.51 -4.46
CA ARG A 162 13.37 -16.47 -5.12
C ARG A 162 13.39 -15.75 -6.47
N LYS A 163 14.56 -15.67 -7.12
CA LYS A 163 14.74 -14.95 -8.40
C LYS A 163 13.86 -15.54 -9.51
N GLU A 164 13.66 -16.84 -9.54
CA GLU A 164 12.82 -17.55 -10.53
C GLU A 164 11.35 -17.13 -10.49
N TYR A 165 10.88 -16.62 -9.34
CA TYR A 165 9.49 -16.16 -9.15
C TYR A 165 9.39 -14.63 -9.19
N CYS A 166 10.48 -13.93 -9.45
CA CYS A 166 10.53 -12.48 -9.42
C CYS A 166 10.32 -11.91 -10.83
N GLY A 167 9.21 -11.18 -11.01
CA GLY A 167 8.93 -10.49 -12.28
C GLY A 167 9.75 -9.21 -12.49
N ASP A 168 10.45 -8.73 -11.43
CA ASP A 168 11.17 -7.46 -11.46
C ASP A 168 12.50 -7.57 -10.66
N PRO A 169 13.44 -8.44 -11.11
CA PRO A 169 14.70 -8.61 -10.40
C PRO A 169 15.63 -7.42 -10.63
N ILE A 170 16.05 -6.76 -9.55
CA ILE A 170 17.10 -5.76 -9.62
C ILE A 170 18.46 -6.48 -9.70
N VAL A 171 19.03 -6.51 -10.87
CA VAL A 171 20.37 -7.05 -11.13
C VAL A 171 21.34 -5.87 -11.14
N LYS A 172 22.13 -5.75 -10.07
CA LYS A 172 23.29 -4.83 -10.05
C LYS A 172 24.57 -5.63 -10.19
#